data_3cb35374f8b596bc8f754dceea5db2e1
#
_entry.id   3cb35374f8b596bc8f754dceea5db2e1
#
_cell.length_a   1.000
_cell.length_b   1.000
_cell.length_c   1.000
_cell.angle_alpha   90.00
_cell.angle_beta   90.00
_cell.angle_gamma   90.00
#
_symmetry.space_group_name_H-M   'P 1'
#
loop_
_entity.id
_entity.type
_entity.pdbx_description
1 polymer ?
#
loop_
_entity_poly.entity_id
_entity_poly.type
_entity_poly.pdbx_seq_one_letter_code
_entity_poly.pdbx_strand_id
1 'polypeptide(L)'
;MIKDLKAVLKELKGGALCCFNVFGVEDAKAVIEAAEETGKPVALSCNKTIVDYMGIKEAGLLFSTMAENTKASIVVHLDHTYEESQIEKALDCGYSSFMFDGSQLPLKENIERTKKMADLVHGRGWSLEGEIGSVPYQEGRDHIKSLLSDPEEVAIFEKEAGVDALAISIGNIHRMSKGQCDIDFKRFQEIKEKVNGTPLVIHGTTGIREDDLVRLKEEGISKFNIGTDLRKAFGGSLRKIMSEHPHEYDRLFFLEKTIPYIKEAALRYLKILG
;
A
#
# COMPACT_ATOMS: atom_id res chain seq x y z
N MET A 1 16.39 -1.95 7.31
CA MET A 1 16.05 -1.61 8.74
C MET A 1 14.56 -1.29 8.79
N ILE A 2 13.82 -1.97 9.68
CA ILE A 2 12.37 -1.74 9.86
C ILE A 2 12.14 -0.35 10.45
N LYS A 3 11.19 0.38 9.84
CA LYS A 3 10.77 1.73 10.22
C LYS A 3 9.26 1.79 10.40
N ASP A 4 8.83 2.68 11.27
CA ASP A 4 7.43 3.07 11.41
C ASP A 4 6.99 3.98 10.24
N LEU A 5 5.74 3.84 9.78
CA LEU A 5 5.20 4.61 8.63
C LEU A 5 5.25 6.12 8.88
N LYS A 6 4.76 6.58 10.03
CA LYS A 6 4.76 8.01 10.39
C LYS A 6 6.16 8.61 10.39
N ALA A 7 7.15 7.84 10.88
CA ALA A 7 8.54 8.28 10.90
C ALA A 7 9.06 8.45 9.47
N VAL A 8 8.79 7.46 8.59
CA VAL A 8 9.21 7.53 7.18
C VAL A 8 8.54 8.69 6.46
N LEU A 9 7.22 8.86 6.60
CA LEU A 9 6.49 9.95 5.92
C LEU A 9 6.99 11.35 6.34
N LYS A 10 7.43 11.52 7.58
CA LYS A 10 8.05 12.78 8.05
C LYS A 10 9.43 13.04 7.48
N GLU A 11 10.19 12.00 7.18
CA GLU A 11 11.54 12.09 6.63
C GLU A 11 11.53 12.36 5.11
N LEU A 12 10.43 12.06 4.41
CA LEU A 12 10.30 12.29 2.96
C LEU A 12 10.29 13.78 2.64
N LYS A 13 11.23 14.20 1.80
CA LYS A 13 11.37 15.59 1.33
C LYS A 13 11.01 15.67 -0.15
N GLY A 14 9.76 16.01 -0.44
CA GLY A 14 9.29 16.22 -1.82
C GLY A 14 9.07 14.95 -2.65
N GLY A 15 9.14 13.78 -2.02
CA GLY A 15 8.76 12.50 -2.62
C GLY A 15 7.58 11.86 -1.87
N ALA A 16 7.09 10.74 -2.39
CA ALA A 16 6.09 9.92 -1.74
C ALA A 16 6.60 8.51 -1.47
N LEU A 17 6.08 7.85 -0.44
CA LEU A 17 6.38 6.47 -0.12
C LEU A 17 5.71 5.53 -1.13
N CYS A 18 6.49 4.73 -1.84
CA CYS A 18 5.98 3.62 -2.62
C CYS A 18 5.67 2.44 -1.69
N CYS A 19 4.40 2.06 -1.61
CA CYS A 19 3.91 0.94 -0.82
C CYS A 19 3.57 -0.22 -1.76
N PHE A 20 4.45 -1.22 -1.83
CA PHE A 20 4.35 -2.31 -2.78
C PHE A 20 3.66 -3.53 -2.17
N ASN A 21 2.55 -3.99 -2.75
CA ASN A 21 1.94 -5.25 -2.35
C ASN A 21 2.84 -6.42 -2.77
N VAL A 22 3.26 -7.20 -1.78
CA VAL A 22 4.13 -8.37 -1.94
C VAL A 22 3.34 -9.66 -1.69
N PHE A 23 3.58 -10.69 -2.48
CA PHE A 23 2.85 -11.97 -2.45
C PHE A 23 3.76 -13.17 -2.23
N GLY A 24 5.06 -12.96 -2.25
CA GLY A 24 6.08 -13.96 -2.04
C GLY A 24 7.45 -13.37 -1.79
N VAL A 25 8.42 -14.26 -1.63
CA VAL A 25 9.84 -13.90 -1.43
C VAL A 25 10.37 -13.11 -2.62
N GLU A 26 9.94 -13.45 -3.83
CA GLU A 26 10.38 -12.85 -5.08
C GLU A 26 10.03 -11.37 -5.16
N ASP A 27 8.78 -11.02 -4.81
CA ASP A 27 8.33 -9.63 -4.80
C ASP A 27 9.08 -8.83 -3.72
N ALA A 28 9.17 -9.38 -2.51
CA ALA A 28 9.84 -8.72 -1.40
C ALA A 28 11.33 -8.49 -1.70
N LYS A 29 12.02 -9.51 -2.24
CA LYS A 29 13.43 -9.42 -2.63
C LYS A 29 13.64 -8.36 -3.71
N ALA A 30 12.81 -8.36 -4.76
CA ALA A 30 12.86 -7.38 -5.84
C ALA A 30 12.66 -5.94 -5.34
N VAL A 31 11.68 -5.72 -4.46
CA VAL A 31 11.39 -4.40 -3.88
C VAL A 31 12.51 -3.93 -2.95
N ILE A 32 13.06 -4.83 -2.11
CA ILE A 32 14.19 -4.52 -1.24
C ILE A 32 15.43 -4.14 -2.06
N GLU A 33 15.75 -4.92 -3.10
CA GLU A 33 16.88 -4.60 -3.99
C GLU A 33 16.69 -3.26 -4.72
N ALA A 34 15.46 -2.92 -5.12
CA ALA A 34 15.15 -1.63 -5.71
C ALA A 34 15.31 -0.46 -4.71
N ALA A 35 14.93 -0.68 -3.45
CA ALA A 35 15.12 0.26 -2.36
C ALA A 35 16.61 0.49 -2.04
N GLU A 36 17.40 -0.58 -2.02
CA GLU A 36 18.86 -0.49 -1.81
C GLU A 36 19.57 0.25 -2.95
N GLU A 37 19.17 -0.02 -4.19
CA GLU A 37 19.75 0.64 -5.39
C GLU A 37 19.45 2.14 -5.43
N THR A 38 18.23 2.54 -5.02
CA THR A 38 17.80 3.95 -5.08
C THR A 38 18.08 4.73 -3.80
N GLY A 39 18.36 4.05 -2.69
CA GLY A 39 18.43 4.65 -1.36
C GLY A 39 17.10 5.18 -0.83
N LYS A 40 15.98 4.87 -1.50
CA LYS A 40 14.65 5.36 -1.14
C LYS A 40 13.94 4.39 -0.21
N PRO A 41 13.17 4.89 0.80
CA PRO A 41 12.36 4.03 1.62
C PRO A 41 11.21 3.41 0.83
N VAL A 42 10.78 2.20 1.22
CA VAL A 42 9.63 1.51 0.65
C VAL A 42 8.79 0.86 1.74
N ALA A 43 7.52 0.58 1.44
CA ALA A 43 6.71 -0.31 2.26
C ALA A 43 6.49 -1.65 1.54
N LEU A 44 6.69 -2.75 2.27
CA LEU A 44 6.24 -4.10 1.89
C LEU A 44 4.82 -4.27 2.46
N SER A 45 3.84 -4.34 1.59
CA SER A 45 2.42 -4.33 1.96
C SER A 45 1.81 -5.73 1.87
N CYS A 46 1.23 -6.17 2.97
CA CYS A 46 0.52 -7.44 3.12
C CYS A 46 -0.99 -7.19 3.12
N ASN A 47 -1.63 -7.27 1.95
CA ASN A 47 -3.07 -7.12 1.86
C ASN A 47 -3.82 -8.43 2.17
N LYS A 48 -5.16 -8.35 2.25
CA LYS A 48 -6.02 -9.49 2.50
C LYS A 48 -5.68 -10.73 1.68
N THR A 49 -5.30 -10.59 0.40
CA THR A 49 -5.00 -11.74 -0.47
C THR A 49 -3.82 -12.57 0.03
N ILE A 50 -2.72 -11.93 0.46
CA ILE A 50 -1.55 -12.67 0.98
C ILE A 50 -1.80 -13.19 2.39
N VAL A 51 -2.54 -12.41 3.20
CA VAL A 51 -2.92 -12.82 4.57
C VAL A 51 -3.82 -14.07 4.53
N ASP A 52 -4.80 -14.12 3.63
CA ASP A 52 -5.66 -15.30 3.47
C ASP A 52 -4.88 -16.53 2.94
N TYR A 53 -3.87 -16.32 2.10
CA TYR A 53 -3.07 -17.40 1.52
C TYR A 53 -2.01 -17.93 2.49
N MET A 54 -1.28 -17.07 3.16
CA MET A 54 -0.10 -17.44 3.95
C MET A 54 -0.39 -17.48 5.45
N GLY A 55 -1.34 -16.69 5.93
CA GLY A 55 -1.56 -16.38 7.34
C GLY A 55 -0.98 -15.01 7.72
N ILE A 56 -1.66 -14.33 8.63
CA ILE A 56 -1.28 -12.97 9.06
C ILE A 56 0.05 -12.95 9.80
N LYS A 57 0.29 -13.97 10.65
CA LYS A 57 1.54 -14.12 11.41
C LYS A 57 2.70 -14.49 10.49
N GLU A 58 2.48 -15.46 9.62
CA GLU A 58 3.51 -15.98 8.72
C GLU A 58 3.97 -14.91 7.73
N ALA A 59 3.06 -14.14 7.15
CA ALA A 59 3.38 -13.04 6.25
C ALA A 59 4.18 -11.95 6.97
N GLY A 60 3.74 -11.51 8.14
CA GLY A 60 4.43 -10.49 8.93
C GLY A 60 5.85 -10.90 9.33
N LEU A 61 6.02 -12.12 9.87
CA LEU A 61 7.33 -12.64 10.25
C LEU A 61 8.28 -12.84 9.07
N LEU A 62 7.77 -13.32 7.92
CA LEU A 62 8.58 -13.48 6.72
C LEU A 62 9.14 -12.14 6.25
N PHE A 63 8.27 -11.17 6.02
CA PHE A 63 8.68 -9.90 5.43
C PHE A 63 9.43 -9.00 6.41
N SER A 64 9.16 -9.08 7.72
CA SER A 64 9.97 -8.40 8.72
C SER A 64 11.39 -8.96 8.79
N THR A 65 11.55 -10.29 8.78
CA THR A 65 12.88 -10.92 8.74
C THR A 65 13.66 -10.50 7.50
N MET A 66 13.01 -10.42 6.33
CA MET A 66 13.67 -9.94 5.11
C MET A 66 14.05 -8.46 5.23
N ALA A 67 13.19 -7.63 5.83
CA ALA A 67 13.43 -6.21 6.06
C ALA A 67 14.54 -5.93 7.09
N GLU A 68 14.75 -6.80 8.06
CA GLU A 68 15.84 -6.69 9.04
C GLU A 68 17.23 -6.92 8.40
N ASN A 69 17.29 -7.75 7.38
CA ASN A 69 18.53 -8.14 6.71
C ASN A 69 18.99 -7.17 5.60
N THR A 70 18.39 -5.97 5.52
CA THR A 70 18.76 -4.92 4.56
C THR A 70 19.18 -3.62 5.23
N LYS A 71 19.96 -2.81 4.51
CA LYS A 71 20.29 -1.43 4.92
C LYS A 71 19.21 -0.41 4.50
N ALA A 72 18.32 -0.79 3.60
CA ALA A 72 17.21 0.07 3.17
C ALA A 72 16.22 0.32 4.32
N SER A 73 15.56 1.46 4.31
CA SER A 73 14.46 1.77 5.22
C SER A 73 13.18 1.12 4.72
N ILE A 74 12.68 0.13 5.46
CA ILE A 74 11.53 -0.68 5.07
C ILE A 74 10.40 -0.52 6.11
N VAL A 75 9.19 -0.24 5.64
CA VAL A 75 7.95 -0.36 6.42
C VAL A 75 7.32 -1.71 6.10
N VAL A 76 6.94 -2.49 7.10
CA VAL A 76 6.14 -3.72 6.91
C VAL A 76 4.70 -3.38 7.26
N HIS A 77 3.86 -3.27 6.24
CA HIS A 77 2.52 -2.71 6.33
C HIS A 77 1.42 -3.78 6.20
N LEU A 78 0.53 -3.85 7.18
CA LEU A 78 -0.68 -4.66 7.09
C LEU A 78 -1.80 -3.83 6.45
N ASP A 79 -2.22 -4.22 5.26
CA ASP A 79 -3.04 -3.44 4.34
C ASP A 79 -4.48 -3.97 4.25
N HIS A 80 -5.48 -3.09 4.33
CA HIS A 80 -6.90 -3.41 4.29
C HIS A 80 -7.35 -4.49 5.28
N THR A 81 -7.33 -4.16 6.55
CA THR A 81 -7.99 -4.99 7.58
C THR A 81 -9.40 -4.45 7.87
N TYR A 82 -10.38 -5.32 7.78
CA TYR A 82 -11.81 -4.99 7.98
C TYR A 82 -12.30 -5.35 9.39
N GLU A 83 -11.56 -6.23 10.08
CA GLU A 83 -11.90 -6.70 11.42
C GLU A 83 -10.81 -6.33 12.42
N GLU A 84 -11.20 -5.76 13.55
CA GLU A 84 -10.30 -5.35 14.63
C GLU A 84 -9.40 -6.50 15.10
N SER A 85 -9.96 -7.72 15.17
CA SER A 85 -9.22 -8.92 15.55
C SER A 85 -8.04 -9.27 14.64
N GLN A 86 -8.01 -8.75 13.39
CA GLN A 86 -6.87 -8.94 12.49
C GLN A 86 -5.69 -8.09 12.95
N ILE A 87 -5.94 -6.81 13.30
CA ILE A 87 -4.92 -5.93 13.84
C ILE A 87 -4.40 -6.46 15.17
N GLU A 88 -5.31 -6.86 16.09
CA GLU A 88 -4.94 -7.45 17.39
C GLU A 88 -4.00 -8.66 17.24
N LYS A 89 -4.28 -9.55 16.29
CA LYS A 89 -3.43 -10.73 16.00
C LYS A 89 -2.09 -10.36 15.36
N ALA A 90 -2.01 -9.24 14.65
CA ALA A 90 -0.84 -8.83 13.90
C ALA A 90 0.19 -8.04 14.72
N LEU A 91 -0.21 -7.46 15.87
CA LEU A 91 0.62 -6.53 16.65
C LEU A 91 2.03 -7.05 16.99
N ASP A 92 2.16 -8.35 17.25
CA ASP A 92 3.44 -8.97 17.64
C ASP A 92 3.99 -9.88 16.50
N CYS A 93 3.58 -9.63 15.26
CA CYS A 93 3.93 -10.46 14.10
C CYS A 93 4.88 -9.78 13.10
N GLY A 94 5.62 -8.76 13.54
CA GLY A 94 6.64 -8.11 12.72
C GLY A 94 6.16 -6.97 11.82
N TYR A 95 4.88 -6.64 11.85
CA TYR A 95 4.37 -5.44 11.19
C TYR A 95 4.78 -4.17 11.95
N SER A 96 5.11 -3.12 11.20
CA SER A 96 5.48 -1.81 11.74
C SER A 96 4.49 -0.69 11.32
N SER A 97 3.44 -1.06 10.61
CA SER A 97 2.36 -0.17 10.18
C SER A 97 1.11 -1.00 9.90
N PHE A 98 -0.05 -0.42 10.20
CA PHE A 98 -1.34 -1.10 10.12
C PHE A 98 -2.35 -0.22 9.43
N MET A 99 -3.34 -0.82 8.75
CA MET A 99 -4.48 -0.11 8.20
C MET A 99 -5.78 -0.75 8.68
N PHE A 100 -6.68 0.08 9.21
CA PHE A 100 -8.07 -0.30 9.44
C PHE A 100 -8.95 0.31 8.35
N ASP A 101 -9.63 -0.53 7.60
CA ASP A 101 -10.52 -0.13 6.51
C ASP A 101 -11.99 -0.19 6.94
N GLY A 102 -12.47 0.91 7.48
CA GLY A 102 -13.87 1.12 7.82
C GLY A 102 -14.67 1.85 6.72
N SER A 103 -14.15 1.97 5.51
CA SER A 103 -14.71 2.80 4.44
C SER A 103 -16.13 2.44 4.00
N GLN A 104 -16.57 1.21 4.27
CA GLN A 104 -17.94 0.74 4.01
C GLN A 104 -18.91 0.97 5.18
N LEU A 105 -18.41 1.43 6.33
CA LEU A 105 -19.22 1.71 7.52
C LEU A 105 -19.77 3.15 7.46
N PRO A 106 -20.86 3.45 8.19
CA PRO A 106 -21.26 4.83 8.43
C PRO A 106 -20.11 5.61 9.07
N LEU A 107 -19.95 6.88 8.70
CA LEU A 107 -18.84 7.75 9.15
C LEU A 107 -18.56 7.65 10.66
N LYS A 108 -19.60 7.75 11.48
CA LYS A 108 -19.46 7.69 12.95
C LYS A 108 -18.88 6.37 13.41
N GLU A 109 -19.35 5.24 12.87
CA GLU A 109 -18.85 3.91 13.21
C GLU A 109 -17.42 3.71 12.70
N ASN A 110 -17.10 4.19 11.49
CA ASN A 110 -15.74 4.18 10.97
C ASN A 110 -14.80 4.92 11.91
N ILE A 111 -15.15 6.14 12.33
CA ILE A 111 -14.35 6.94 13.28
C ILE A 111 -14.13 6.19 14.60
N GLU A 112 -15.21 5.69 15.21
CA GLU A 112 -15.14 5.02 16.52
C GLU A 112 -14.22 3.79 16.47
N ARG A 113 -14.37 2.94 15.44
CA ARG A 113 -13.58 1.72 15.28
C ARG A 113 -12.13 2.02 14.89
N THR A 114 -11.92 2.97 13.96
CA THR A 114 -10.57 3.40 13.57
C THR A 114 -9.81 3.98 14.75
N LYS A 115 -10.45 4.84 15.56
CA LYS A 115 -9.83 5.41 16.75
C LYS A 115 -9.42 4.35 17.76
N LYS A 116 -10.29 3.37 18.02
CA LYS A 116 -9.94 2.24 18.90
C LYS A 116 -8.71 1.50 18.41
N MET A 117 -8.58 1.28 17.10
CA MET A 117 -7.40 0.63 16.52
C MET A 117 -6.18 1.55 16.54
N ALA A 118 -6.34 2.85 16.33
CA ALA A 118 -5.25 3.83 16.47
C ALA A 118 -4.67 3.81 17.88
N ASP A 119 -5.50 3.89 18.91
CA ASP A 119 -5.06 3.85 20.31
C ASP A 119 -4.31 2.55 20.63
N LEU A 120 -4.78 1.41 20.11
CA LEU A 120 -4.15 0.11 20.29
C LEU A 120 -2.77 0.02 19.62
N VAL A 121 -2.67 0.46 18.36
CA VAL A 121 -1.44 0.42 17.55
C VAL A 121 -0.41 1.42 18.08
N HIS A 122 -0.84 2.63 18.46
CA HIS A 122 0.01 3.64 19.08
C HIS A 122 0.59 3.18 20.42
N GLY A 123 -0.19 2.40 21.20
CA GLY A 123 0.28 1.78 22.44
C GLY A 123 1.46 0.81 22.23
N ARG A 124 1.70 0.38 21.00
CA ARG A 124 2.87 -0.46 20.60
C ARG A 124 3.96 0.34 19.87
N GLY A 125 3.78 1.65 19.71
CA GLY A 125 4.76 2.53 19.04
C GLY A 125 4.72 2.47 17.52
N TRP A 126 3.62 1.98 16.93
CA TRP A 126 3.42 1.86 15.48
C TRP A 126 2.35 2.82 14.97
N SER A 127 2.24 2.95 13.64
CA SER A 127 1.31 3.85 12.97
C SER A 127 0.09 3.14 12.45
N LEU A 128 -1.06 3.84 12.48
CA LEU A 128 -2.30 3.42 11.84
C LEU A 128 -2.66 4.31 10.65
N GLU A 129 -3.00 3.67 9.53
CA GLU A 129 -3.68 4.28 8.38
C GLU A 129 -5.17 3.99 8.47
N GLY A 130 -6.00 4.98 8.13
CA GLY A 130 -7.44 4.82 7.97
C GLY A 130 -7.87 5.11 6.54
N GLU A 131 -9.13 4.77 6.19
CA GLU A 131 -9.70 5.09 4.88
C GLU A 131 -11.07 5.75 5.04
N ILE A 132 -11.29 6.78 4.22
CA ILE A 132 -12.57 7.44 4.07
C ILE A 132 -12.93 7.67 2.61
N GLY A 133 -14.21 7.50 2.27
CA GLY A 133 -14.60 7.16 0.92
C GLY A 133 -14.26 5.70 0.69
N SER A 134 -14.43 5.20 -0.52
CA SER A 134 -14.20 3.79 -0.79
C SER A 134 -13.69 3.58 -2.19
N VAL A 135 -12.51 2.95 -2.29
CA VAL A 135 -11.84 2.70 -3.56
C VAL A 135 -12.38 1.39 -4.17
N PRO A 136 -13.07 1.42 -5.32
CA PRO A 136 -13.67 0.25 -5.92
C PRO A 136 -12.63 -0.66 -6.59
N TYR A 137 -13.01 -1.92 -6.82
CA TYR A 137 -12.25 -2.85 -7.66
C TYR A 137 -12.79 -2.85 -9.09
N GLN A 138 -11.91 -2.84 -10.09
CA GLN A 138 -12.31 -2.84 -11.51
C GLN A 138 -13.25 -4.02 -11.88
N GLU A 139 -13.04 -5.18 -11.29
CA GLU A 139 -13.81 -6.39 -11.59
C GLU A 139 -14.99 -6.62 -10.63
N GLY A 140 -15.31 -5.68 -9.76
CA GLY A 140 -16.42 -5.78 -8.79
C GLY A 140 -16.31 -6.94 -7.81
N ARG A 141 -15.12 -7.47 -7.58
CA ARG A 141 -14.89 -8.74 -6.88
C ARG A 141 -15.31 -8.75 -5.42
N ASP A 142 -15.23 -7.63 -4.73
CA ASP A 142 -15.39 -7.60 -3.26
C ASP A 142 -16.65 -6.83 -2.82
N HIS A 143 -17.62 -6.63 -3.72
CA HIS A 143 -18.88 -5.87 -3.46
C HIS A 143 -18.66 -4.47 -2.84
N ILE A 144 -17.45 -3.92 -2.96
CA ILE A 144 -17.11 -2.60 -2.47
C ILE A 144 -17.77 -1.56 -3.37
N LYS A 145 -18.66 -0.78 -2.78
CA LYS A 145 -19.29 0.34 -3.49
C LYS A 145 -18.29 1.46 -3.62
N SER A 146 -18.12 1.99 -4.82
CA SER A 146 -17.36 3.22 -5.04
C SER A 146 -18.03 4.38 -4.32
N LEU A 147 -17.27 5.03 -3.48
CA LEU A 147 -17.70 6.24 -2.78
C LEU A 147 -16.53 7.22 -2.77
N LEU A 148 -16.67 8.33 -3.51
CA LEU A 148 -15.68 9.40 -3.46
C LEU A 148 -15.67 10.01 -2.05
N SER A 149 -14.47 10.34 -1.55
CA SER A 149 -14.31 10.96 -0.25
C SER A 149 -14.97 12.35 -0.24
N ASP A 150 -15.86 12.59 0.72
CA ASP A 150 -16.46 13.91 0.94
C ASP A 150 -15.49 14.77 1.76
N PRO A 151 -15.15 16.01 1.33
CA PRO A 151 -14.18 16.85 2.02
C PRO A 151 -14.54 17.20 3.47
N GLU A 152 -15.82 17.37 3.81
CA GLU A 152 -16.25 17.66 5.17
C GLU A 152 -16.13 16.40 6.05
N GLU A 153 -16.52 15.25 5.53
CA GLU A 153 -16.35 13.98 6.25
C GLU A 153 -14.87 13.64 6.47
N VAL A 154 -13.99 13.94 5.49
CA VAL A 154 -12.54 13.79 5.62
C VAL A 154 -11.99 14.62 6.78
N ALA A 155 -12.40 15.89 6.89
CA ALA A 155 -11.97 16.78 7.97
C ALA A 155 -12.42 16.28 9.35
N ILE A 156 -13.65 15.78 9.45
CA ILE A 156 -14.18 15.19 10.70
C ILE A 156 -13.40 13.92 11.06
N PHE A 157 -13.20 13.04 10.10
CA PHE A 157 -12.48 11.78 10.27
C PHE A 157 -11.03 12.02 10.71
N GLU A 158 -10.29 12.88 10.01
CA GLU A 158 -8.92 13.25 10.39
C GLU A 158 -8.81 13.70 11.84
N LYS A 159 -9.71 14.59 12.25
CA LYS A 159 -9.71 15.16 13.59
C LYS A 159 -10.01 14.14 14.69
N GLU A 160 -10.88 13.18 14.42
CA GLU A 160 -11.47 12.31 15.46
C GLU A 160 -10.92 10.89 15.46
N ALA A 161 -10.47 10.37 14.31
CA ALA A 161 -10.02 8.97 14.19
C ALA A 161 -8.58 8.71 14.68
N GLY A 162 -7.75 9.75 14.78
CA GLY A 162 -6.39 9.64 15.32
C GLY A 162 -5.39 8.91 14.42
N VAL A 163 -5.62 8.89 13.11
CA VAL A 163 -4.77 8.20 12.13
C VAL A 163 -3.46 8.96 11.83
N ASP A 164 -2.42 8.22 11.43
CA ASP A 164 -1.12 8.76 11.03
C ASP A 164 -1.00 8.94 9.51
N ALA A 165 -1.89 8.32 8.75
CA ALA A 165 -2.05 8.47 7.31
C ALA A 165 -3.51 8.22 6.94
N LEU A 166 -3.99 8.86 5.88
CA LEU A 166 -5.39 8.83 5.49
C LEU A 166 -5.55 8.51 4.01
N ALA A 167 -6.08 7.33 3.71
CA ALA A 167 -6.43 6.91 2.35
C ALA A 167 -7.74 7.58 1.91
N ILE A 168 -7.71 8.12 0.67
CA ILE A 168 -8.83 8.82 0.05
C ILE A 168 -9.21 8.22 -1.29
N SER A 169 -10.48 8.35 -1.66
CA SER A 169 -11.05 7.98 -2.94
C SER A 169 -11.40 9.22 -3.75
N ILE A 170 -10.67 9.43 -4.85
CA ILE A 170 -10.82 10.57 -5.76
C ILE A 170 -10.91 10.12 -7.23
N GLY A 171 -11.46 8.92 -7.48
CA GLY A 171 -11.56 8.30 -8.80
C GLY A 171 -10.52 7.23 -9.10
N ASN A 172 -9.62 6.97 -8.16
CA ASN A 172 -8.69 5.85 -8.19
C ASN A 172 -9.43 4.51 -8.06
N ILE A 173 -8.88 3.44 -8.69
CA ILE A 173 -9.53 2.13 -8.80
C ILE A 173 -8.53 1.02 -8.50
N HIS A 174 -8.90 0.09 -7.62
CA HIS A 174 -8.09 -1.08 -7.32
C HIS A 174 -8.01 -2.06 -8.49
N ARG A 175 -6.84 -2.70 -8.64
CA ARG A 175 -6.61 -3.79 -9.61
C ARG A 175 -6.98 -3.44 -11.05
N MET A 176 -6.82 -2.19 -11.43
CA MET A 176 -7.09 -1.77 -12.80
C MET A 176 -6.09 -2.43 -13.76
N SER A 177 -6.57 -3.37 -14.55
CA SER A 177 -5.75 -4.13 -15.50
C SER A 177 -5.80 -3.56 -16.91
N LYS A 178 -6.88 -2.83 -17.24
CA LYS A 178 -7.15 -2.20 -18.54
C LYS A 178 -7.83 -0.84 -18.33
N GLY A 179 -7.54 0.10 -19.23
CA GLY A 179 -8.07 1.45 -19.16
C GLY A 179 -7.25 2.38 -18.27
N GLN A 180 -7.81 3.54 -17.97
CA GLN A 180 -7.23 4.59 -17.14
C GLN A 180 -8.24 5.08 -16.12
N CYS A 181 -7.77 5.53 -14.96
CA CYS A 181 -8.58 6.22 -13.95
C CYS A 181 -8.72 7.69 -14.33
N ASP A 182 -9.90 8.24 -14.10
CA ASP A 182 -10.15 9.68 -14.15
C ASP A 182 -10.08 10.23 -12.73
N ILE A 183 -8.96 10.88 -12.40
CA ILE A 183 -8.73 11.47 -11.08
C ILE A 183 -9.49 12.79 -10.96
N ASP A 184 -10.33 12.90 -9.94
CA ASP A 184 -11.04 14.14 -9.60
C ASP A 184 -10.10 15.09 -8.82
N PHE A 185 -9.29 15.84 -9.56
CA PHE A 185 -8.39 16.83 -8.99
C PHE A 185 -9.09 17.98 -8.27
N LYS A 186 -10.32 18.32 -8.67
CA LYS A 186 -11.10 19.34 -7.95
C LYS A 186 -11.43 18.86 -6.54
N ARG A 187 -11.95 17.65 -6.43
CA ARG A 187 -12.21 17.00 -5.13
C ARG A 187 -10.93 16.85 -4.30
N PHE A 188 -9.84 16.48 -4.94
CA PHE A 188 -8.56 16.39 -4.24
C PHE A 188 -8.15 17.74 -3.62
N GLN A 189 -8.28 18.86 -4.33
CA GLN A 189 -8.00 20.17 -3.78
C GLN A 189 -8.96 20.56 -2.63
N GLU A 190 -10.26 20.28 -2.79
CA GLU A 190 -11.25 20.50 -1.74
C GLU A 190 -10.91 19.72 -0.45
N ILE A 191 -10.48 18.46 -0.58
CA ILE A 191 -10.00 17.64 0.55
C ILE A 191 -8.73 18.25 1.17
N LYS A 192 -7.76 18.61 0.35
CA LYS A 192 -6.48 19.16 0.80
C LYS A 192 -6.63 20.46 1.59
N GLU A 193 -7.59 21.31 1.21
CA GLU A 193 -7.91 22.57 1.93
C GLU A 193 -8.51 22.32 3.34
N LYS A 194 -9.08 21.12 3.55
CA LYS A 194 -9.75 20.75 4.81
C LYS A 194 -8.85 19.95 5.76
N VAL A 195 -7.87 19.22 5.21
CA VAL A 195 -6.97 18.36 5.99
C VAL A 195 -5.91 19.20 6.70
N ASN A 196 -5.71 18.94 7.99
CA ASN A 196 -4.79 19.69 8.85
C ASN A 196 -3.44 18.98 9.03
N GLY A 197 -2.89 18.46 7.95
CA GLY A 197 -1.51 17.94 7.90
C GLY A 197 -1.34 16.43 8.02
N THR A 198 -2.40 15.64 8.15
CA THR A 198 -2.30 14.19 8.05
C THR A 198 -1.89 13.78 6.63
N PRO A 199 -0.83 12.97 6.46
CA PRO A 199 -0.39 12.49 5.15
C PRO A 199 -1.51 11.78 4.39
N LEU A 200 -1.78 12.21 3.15
CA LEU A 200 -2.78 11.60 2.27
C LEU A 200 -2.20 10.45 1.47
N VAL A 201 -3.02 9.42 1.27
CA VAL A 201 -2.64 8.16 0.61
C VAL A 201 -3.57 7.87 -0.57
N ILE A 202 -2.98 7.38 -1.67
CA ILE A 202 -3.72 6.86 -2.83
C ILE A 202 -3.54 5.36 -2.94
N HIS A 203 -4.66 4.64 -2.93
CA HIS A 203 -4.75 3.23 -3.28
C HIS A 203 -5.07 3.05 -4.77
N GLY A 204 -4.78 1.87 -5.33
CA GLY A 204 -5.14 1.58 -6.72
C GLY A 204 -4.34 2.38 -7.76
N THR A 205 -3.07 2.60 -7.54
CA THR A 205 -2.15 3.41 -8.35
C THR A 205 -2.06 2.97 -9.82
N THR A 206 -2.20 1.66 -10.09
CA THR A 206 -2.19 1.12 -11.47
C THR A 206 -3.43 1.58 -12.22
N GLY A 207 -3.24 2.24 -13.35
CA GLY A 207 -4.33 2.85 -14.14
C GLY A 207 -4.40 4.38 -14.02
N ILE A 208 -3.71 4.97 -13.07
CA ILE A 208 -3.48 6.42 -13.03
C ILE A 208 -2.39 6.76 -14.05
N ARG A 209 -2.59 7.81 -14.85
CA ARG A 209 -1.59 8.28 -15.80
C ARG A 209 -0.33 8.74 -15.09
N GLU A 210 0.82 8.58 -15.71
CA GLU A 210 2.11 8.96 -15.10
C GLU A 210 2.17 10.45 -14.75
N ASP A 211 1.66 11.32 -15.64
CA ASP A 211 1.57 12.76 -15.37
C ASP A 211 0.67 13.08 -14.17
N ASP A 212 -0.44 12.33 -14.01
CA ASP A 212 -1.34 12.48 -12.87
C ASP A 212 -0.69 11.97 -11.56
N LEU A 213 0.13 10.91 -11.63
CA LEU A 213 0.91 10.44 -10.47
C LEU A 213 1.92 11.48 -10.01
N VAL A 214 2.67 12.07 -10.96
CA VAL A 214 3.61 13.16 -10.67
C VAL A 214 2.89 14.33 -10.04
N ARG A 215 1.76 14.75 -10.63
CA ARG A 215 0.95 15.85 -10.13
C ARG A 215 0.41 15.58 -8.72
N LEU A 216 -0.15 14.40 -8.47
CA LEU A 216 -0.66 14.02 -7.13
C LEU A 216 0.45 14.09 -6.08
N LYS A 217 1.64 13.58 -6.39
CA LYS A 217 2.82 13.67 -5.51
C LYS A 217 3.21 15.12 -5.25
N GLU A 218 3.35 15.95 -6.29
CA GLU A 218 3.73 17.36 -6.18
C GLU A 218 2.70 18.18 -5.42
N GLU A 219 1.43 17.81 -5.56
CA GLU A 219 0.32 18.44 -4.84
C GLU A 219 0.11 17.89 -3.43
N GLY A 220 0.86 16.88 -2.96
CA GLY A 220 0.96 16.50 -1.56
C GLY A 220 0.48 15.10 -1.16
N ILE A 221 0.23 14.20 -2.12
CA ILE A 221 0.05 12.79 -1.78
C ILE A 221 1.38 12.22 -1.28
N SER A 222 1.35 11.60 -0.11
CA SER A 222 2.54 11.15 0.62
C SER A 222 2.81 9.64 0.50
N LYS A 223 1.83 8.83 0.08
CA LYS A 223 1.97 7.38 -0.09
C LYS A 223 1.11 6.88 -1.24
N PHE A 224 1.65 5.94 -2.01
CA PHE A 224 0.95 5.27 -3.12
C PHE A 224 1.02 3.75 -2.97
N ASN A 225 -0.14 3.07 -2.97
CA ASN A 225 -0.21 1.61 -2.93
C ASN A 225 -0.16 1.01 -4.34
N ILE A 226 0.87 0.20 -4.61
CA ILE A 226 1.22 -0.35 -5.92
C ILE A 226 1.17 -1.88 -5.84
N GLY A 227 0.28 -2.52 -6.57
CA GLY A 227 0.16 -3.99 -6.52
C GLY A 227 0.05 -4.64 -7.90
N THR A 228 -0.83 -4.11 -8.75
CA THR A 228 -1.18 -4.78 -10.01
C THR A 228 0.01 -4.87 -10.99
N ASP A 229 0.86 -3.85 -11.06
CA ASP A 229 1.98 -3.86 -11.99
C ASP A 229 3.09 -4.83 -11.54
N LEU A 230 3.31 -5.04 -10.23
CA LEU A 230 4.20 -6.09 -9.76
C LEU A 230 3.66 -7.48 -10.12
N ARG A 231 2.33 -7.70 -9.95
CA ARG A 231 1.69 -8.96 -10.37
C ARG A 231 1.80 -9.20 -11.88
N LYS A 232 1.65 -8.13 -12.70
CA LYS A 232 1.85 -8.22 -14.15
C LYS A 232 3.29 -8.57 -14.50
N ALA A 233 4.27 -7.95 -13.84
CA ALA A 233 5.68 -8.24 -14.01
C ALA A 233 6.01 -9.69 -13.67
N PHE A 234 5.58 -10.16 -12.48
CA PHE A 234 5.74 -11.56 -12.07
C PHE A 234 5.08 -12.52 -13.05
N GLY A 235 3.76 -12.41 -13.26
CA GLY A 235 3.01 -13.37 -14.06
C GLY A 235 3.35 -13.32 -15.55
N GLY A 236 3.78 -12.17 -16.08
CA GLY A 236 4.25 -12.01 -17.44
C GLY A 236 5.61 -12.68 -17.67
N SER A 237 6.56 -12.39 -16.79
CA SER A 237 7.91 -12.98 -16.86
C SER A 237 7.88 -14.48 -16.61
N LEU A 238 7.09 -14.97 -15.64
CA LEU A 238 6.96 -16.41 -15.37
C LEU A 238 6.47 -17.17 -16.60
N ARG A 239 5.41 -16.69 -17.27
CA ARG A 239 4.91 -17.33 -18.51
C ARG A 239 5.96 -17.34 -19.62
N LYS A 240 6.70 -16.26 -19.80
CA LYS A 240 7.78 -16.14 -20.77
C LYS A 240 8.87 -17.17 -20.47
N ILE A 241 9.40 -17.20 -19.23
CA ILE A 241 10.48 -18.09 -18.81
C ILE A 241 10.06 -19.56 -18.96
N MET A 242 8.84 -19.92 -18.56
CA MET A 242 8.31 -21.28 -18.73
C MET A 242 8.20 -21.68 -20.21
N SER A 243 7.84 -20.78 -21.12
CA SER A 243 7.79 -21.05 -22.55
C SER A 243 9.18 -21.23 -23.18
N GLU A 244 10.19 -20.54 -22.65
CA GLU A 244 11.60 -20.65 -23.10
C GLU A 244 12.31 -21.91 -22.56
N HIS A 245 11.79 -22.46 -21.44
CA HIS A 245 12.38 -23.63 -20.76
C HIS A 245 11.33 -24.74 -20.53
N PRO A 246 10.75 -25.34 -21.58
CA PRO A 246 9.59 -26.23 -21.43
C PRO A 246 9.90 -27.57 -20.75
N HIS A 247 11.17 -27.92 -20.58
CA HIS A 247 11.62 -29.17 -19.93
C HIS A 247 12.16 -28.94 -18.52
N GLU A 248 12.20 -27.68 -18.06
CA GLU A 248 12.59 -27.33 -16.69
C GLU A 248 11.41 -27.51 -15.73
N TYR A 249 11.68 -28.09 -14.58
CA TYR A 249 10.69 -28.33 -13.53
C TYR A 249 11.09 -27.74 -12.15
N ASP A 250 12.31 -27.19 -12.04
CA ASP A 250 12.78 -26.60 -10.79
C ASP A 250 12.04 -25.29 -10.52
N ARG A 251 11.29 -25.30 -9.43
CA ARG A 251 10.55 -24.13 -8.95
C ARG A 251 11.45 -22.92 -8.74
N LEU A 252 12.62 -23.11 -8.12
CA LEU A 252 13.53 -22.02 -7.80
C LEU A 252 14.13 -21.40 -9.05
N PHE A 253 14.45 -22.22 -10.07
CA PHE A 253 14.89 -21.74 -11.37
C PHE A 253 13.90 -20.75 -12.00
N PHE A 254 12.60 -21.06 -11.95
CA PHE A 254 11.58 -20.19 -12.50
C PHE A 254 11.38 -18.92 -11.67
N LEU A 255 11.25 -19.07 -10.38
CA LEU A 255 10.92 -17.95 -9.48
C LEU A 255 12.06 -16.92 -9.41
N GLU A 256 13.30 -17.38 -9.29
CA GLU A 256 14.47 -16.51 -9.23
C GLU A 256 14.60 -15.63 -10.48
N LYS A 257 14.31 -16.18 -11.66
CA LYS A 257 14.35 -15.44 -12.92
C LYS A 257 13.24 -14.38 -13.07
N THR A 258 12.20 -14.40 -12.23
CA THR A 258 11.16 -13.35 -12.24
C THR A 258 11.58 -12.08 -11.50
N ILE A 259 12.51 -12.18 -10.56
CA ILE A 259 12.94 -11.09 -9.68
C ILE A 259 13.37 -9.83 -10.44
N PRO A 260 14.23 -9.91 -11.49
CA PRO A 260 14.65 -8.71 -12.24
C PRO A 260 13.49 -7.94 -12.87
N TYR A 261 12.46 -8.62 -13.36
CA TYR A 261 11.28 -7.98 -13.97
C TYR A 261 10.41 -7.26 -12.94
N ILE A 262 10.26 -7.85 -11.76
CA ILE A 262 9.53 -7.22 -10.64
C ILE A 262 10.32 -6.00 -10.14
N LYS A 263 11.63 -6.12 -10.02
CA LYS A 263 12.53 -5.03 -9.63
C LYS A 263 12.45 -3.85 -10.60
N GLU A 264 12.45 -4.12 -11.91
CA GLU A 264 12.28 -3.08 -12.93
C GLU A 264 10.97 -2.32 -12.76
N ALA A 265 9.87 -3.04 -12.50
CA ALA A 265 8.57 -2.41 -12.21
C ALA A 265 8.61 -1.55 -10.94
N ALA A 266 9.28 -2.01 -9.87
CA ALA A 266 9.45 -1.24 -8.64
C ALA A 266 10.32 0.01 -8.86
N LEU A 267 11.44 -0.10 -9.57
CA LEU A 267 12.33 1.00 -9.91
C LEU A 267 11.62 2.11 -10.69
N ARG A 268 10.72 1.73 -11.62
CA ARG A 268 9.91 2.72 -12.36
C ARG A 268 9.12 3.61 -11.40
N TYR A 269 8.40 3.04 -10.44
CA TYR A 269 7.63 3.81 -9.47
C TYR A 269 8.50 4.61 -8.52
N LEU A 270 9.62 4.06 -8.07
CA LEU A 270 10.58 4.78 -7.24
C LEU A 270 11.19 5.98 -7.97
N LYS A 271 11.36 5.91 -9.29
CA LYS A 271 11.81 7.04 -10.10
C LYS A 271 10.77 8.15 -10.20
N ILE A 272 9.48 7.80 -10.33
CA ILE A 272 8.37 8.74 -10.53
C ILE A 272 7.95 9.39 -9.22
N LEU A 273 7.81 8.59 -8.17
CA LEU A 273 7.14 8.97 -6.92
C LEU A 273 8.11 9.22 -5.75
N GLY A 274 9.16 8.43 -5.67
CA GLY A 274 10.07 8.45 -4.54
C GLY A 274 11.11 9.59 -4.54
#